data_de85f1681357e7d02cd3f388eae3f340
#
_entry.id   de85f1681357e7d02cd3f388eae3f340
#
_cell.length_a   1.000
_cell.length_b   1.000
_cell.length_c   1.000
_cell.angle_alpha   90.00
_cell.angle_beta   90.00
_cell.angle_gamma   90.00
#
_symmetry.space_group_name_H-M   'P 1'
#
loop_
_entity.id
_entity.type
_entity.pdbx_description
1 polymer ?
#
loop_
_entity_poly.entity_id
_entity_poly.type
_entity_poly.pdbx_seq_one_letter_code
_entity_poly.pdbx_strand_id
1 'polypeptide(L)'
;MSRPPITQHVQHEGLHFRVERRGHGPVVLLLHGFPDSLRLWDAVAPRLEAAGCHVIAVDQRGCGASDAPVGRQHYHIERLVGDAAGVLKALGVREPVHLMGHDWGAVVAWCLAITRPAMVRSVVAISVGHPTEYALAGFEQRRKGLYTIGWQFAGLAERWLTAGNWARMRHWLRQHPDPDSCIHDLARPGRLTAGLNWYRANLRSMLLRTWPQCAVPVLGTWGSEDHCLAEDQMARSGRRMAAPWAYERVEGAGHWLPLEQPERIARLATEWFSEVPGLS
;
A
#
# COMPACT_ATOMS: atom_id res chain seq x y z
N MET A 1 -9.36 -4.85 -26.60
CA MET A 1 -8.62 -3.70 -26.02
C MET A 1 -9.42 -3.18 -24.84
N SER A 2 -8.86 -3.15 -23.63
CA SER A 2 -9.51 -2.54 -22.46
C SER A 2 -9.67 -1.03 -22.70
N ARG A 3 -10.78 -0.46 -22.22
CA ARG A 3 -10.96 1.01 -22.27
C ARG A 3 -9.93 1.69 -21.36
N PRO A 4 -9.48 2.91 -21.72
CA PRO A 4 -8.63 3.67 -20.82
C PRO A 4 -9.35 3.92 -19.48
N PRO A 5 -8.62 4.04 -18.36
CA PRO A 5 -9.24 4.35 -17.08
C PRO A 5 -9.90 5.74 -17.10
N ILE A 6 -10.94 5.89 -16.30
CA ILE A 6 -11.53 7.21 -16.01
C ILE A 6 -10.69 7.83 -14.91
N THR A 7 -9.93 8.86 -15.25
CA THR A 7 -9.16 9.66 -14.29
C THR A 7 -10.01 10.80 -13.74
N GLN A 8 -10.06 10.96 -12.43
CA GLN A 8 -10.76 12.06 -11.79
C GLN A 8 -10.07 12.47 -10.49
N HIS A 9 -10.42 13.63 -9.96
CA HIS A 9 -10.04 14.06 -8.62
C HIS A 9 -11.25 14.03 -7.71
N VAL A 10 -11.10 13.48 -6.52
CA VAL A 10 -12.12 13.50 -5.47
C VAL A 10 -11.60 14.30 -4.28
N GLN A 11 -12.51 14.96 -3.57
CA GLN A 11 -12.16 15.78 -2.42
C GLN A 11 -12.53 15.08 -1.12
N HIS A 12 -11.59 15.08 -0.17
CA HIS A 12 -11.81 14.62 1.21
C HIS A 12 -11.00 15.48 2.18
N GLU A 13 -11.63 15.97 3.25
CA GLU A 13 -11.00 16.83 4.28
C GLU A 13 -10.19 18.01 3.71
N GLY A 14 -10.67 18.62 2.63
CA GLY A 14 -10.03 19.77 1.97
C GLY A 14 -8.83 19.40 1.07
N LEU A 15 -8.53 18.10 0.90
CA LEU A 15 -7.49 17.61 0.00
C LEU A 15 -8.10 16.97 -1.25
N HIS A 16 -7.38 17.09 -2.37
CA HIS A 16 -7.73 16.45 -3.63
C HIS A 16 -6.91 15.18 -3.82
N PHE A 17 -7.60 14.11 -4.17
CA PHE A 17 -7.00 12.80 -4.44
C PHE A 17 -7.22 12.45 -5.90
N ARG A 18 -6.14 12.15 -6.64
CA ARG A 18 -6.26 11.58 -7.98
C ARG A 18 -6.66 10.11 -7.86
N VAL A 19 -7.67 9.76 -8.64
CA VAL A 19 -8.21 8.40 -8.69
C VAL A 19 -8.33 7.96 -10.14
N GLU A 20 -8.00 6.70 -10.41
CA GLU A 20 -8.31 6.04 -11.67
C GLU A 20 -9.31 4.92 -11.44
N ARG A 21 -10.34 4.86 -12.28
CA ARG A 21 -11.42 3.88 -12.19
C ARG A 21 -11.57 3.14 -13.50
N ARG A 22 -11.85 1.83 -13.39
CA ARG A 22 -12.16 0.97 -14.54
C ARG A 22 -13.05 -0.20 -14.16
N GLY A 23 -13.76 -0.76 -15.13
CA GLY A 23 -14.61 -1.93 -14.95
C GLY A 23 -15.89 -1.67 -14.18
N HIS A 24 -16.61 -2.75 -13.92
CA HIS A 24 -17.88 -2.80 -13.21
C HIS A 24 -17.90 -4.06 -12.34
N GLY A 25 -18.76 -4.10 -11.31
CA GLY A 25 -18.89 -5.24 -10.41
C GLY A 25 -18.36 -4.94 -9.00
N PRO A 26 -17.94 -5.95 -8.23
CA PRO A 26 -17.41 -5.75 -6.90
C PRO A 26 -16.23 -4.77 -6.88
N VAL A 27 -16.26 -3.83 -5.94
CA VAL A 27 -15.24 -2.78 -5.85
C VAL A 27 -13.95 -3.34 -5.25
N VAL A 28 -12.82 -3.04 -5.92
CA VAL A 28 -11.47 -3.28 -5.42
C VAL A 28 -10.74 -1.96 -5.32
N LEU A 29 -10.38 -1.54 -4.09
CA LEU A 29 -9.56 -0.36 -3.85
C LEU A 29 -8.09 -0.76 -3.81
N LEU A 30 -7.27 -0.12 -4.65
CA LEU A 30 -5.83 -0.36 -4.79
C LEU A 30 -5.05 0.76 -4.10
N LEU A 31 -4.19 0.39 -3.14
CA LEU A 31 -3.39 1.26 -2.30
C LEU A 31 -1.90 0.96 -2.50
N HIS A 32 -1.17 1.87 -3.12
CA HIS A 32 0.28 1.76 -3.33
C HIS A 32 1.07 2.12 -2.06
N GLY A 33 2.38 1.86 -2.06
CA GLY A 33 3.29 2.26 -0.99
C GLY A 33 4.26 3.37 -1.39
N PHE A 34 5.37 3.46 -0.64
CA PHE A 34 6.47 4.37 -0.94
C PHE A 34 7.56 3.60 -1.72
N PRO A 35 8.12 4.17 -2.78
CA PRO A 35 7.94 5.56 -3.25
C PRO A 35 6.98 5.68 -4.44
N ASP A 36 6.06 4.75 -4.57
CA ASP A 36 5.18 4.60 -5.73
C ASP A 36 4.03 5.61 -5.77
N SER A 37 3.27 5.49 -6.83
CA SER A 37 1.98 6.14 -7.07
C SER A 37 0.98 5.07 -7.55
N LEU A 38 -0.22 5.48 -7.95
CA LEU A 38 -1.20 4.54 -8.51
C LEU A 38 -0.69 3.78 -9.75
N ARG A 39 0.40 4.22 -10.39
CA ARG A 39 1.05 3.53 -11.49
C ARG A 39 1.57 2.13 -11.14
N LEU A 40 1.85 1.87 -9.86
CA LEU A 40 2.16 0.51 -9.38
C LEU A 40 1.17 -0.53 -9.90
N TRP A 41 -0.07 -0.10 -10.15
CA TRP A 41 -1.18 -0.97 -10.50
C TRP A 41 -1.47 -1.04 -12.01
N ASP A 42 -0.70 -0.35 -12.87
CA ASP A 42 -0.96 -0.25 -14.31
C ASP A 42 -1.09 -1.60 -15.00
N ALA A 43 -0.32 -2.60 -14.56
CA ALA A 43 -0.39 -3.94 -15.11
C ALA A 43 -1.42 -4.84 -14.40
N VAL A 44 -1.71 -4.62 -13.13
CA VAL A 44 -2.65 -5.42 -12.32
C VAL A 44 -4.10 -4.99 -12.56
N ALA A 45 -4.38 -3.68 -12.58
CA ALA A 45 -5.73 -3.15 -12.65
C ALA A 45 -6.52 -3.59 -13.89
N PRO A 46 -5.95 -3.64 -15.12
CA PRO A 46 -6.66 -4.15 -16.29
C PRO A 46 -7.04 -5.65 -16.17
N ARG A 47 -6.24 -6.44 -15.46
CA ARG A 47 -6.49 -7.86 -15.23
C ARG A 47 -7.65 -8.08 -14.27
N LEU A 48 -7.71 -7.27 -13.20
CA LEU A 48 -8.84 -7.27 -12.27
C LEU A 48 -10.14 -6.81 -12.97
N GLU A 49 -10.06 -5.80 -13.84
CA GLU A 49 -11.18 -5.37 -14.69
C GLU A 49 -11.67 -6.52 -15.57
N ALA A 50 -10.75 -7.21 -16.24
CA ALA A 50 -11.08 -8.35 -17.10
C ALA A 50 -11.71 -9.52 -16.31
N ALA A 51 -11.39 -9.65 -15.03
CA ALA A 51 -12.03 -10.60 -14.10
C ALA A 51 -13.38 -10.11 -13.54
N GLY A 52 -13.92 -8.99 -14.03
CA GLY A 52 -15.24 -8.48 -13.65
C GLY A 52 -15.25 -7.59 -12.40
N CYS A 53 -14.11 -7.03 -11.99
CA CYS A 53 -14.03 -6.11 -10.86
C CYS A 53 -14.23 -4.65 -11.30
N HIS A 54 -14.81 -3.84 -10.38
CA HIS A 54 -14.74 -2.40 -10.46
C HIS A 54 -13.50 -1.93 -9.69
N VAL A 55 -12.45 -1.60 -10.40
CA VAL A 55 -11.15 -1.23 -9.84
C VAL A 55 -11.07 0.28 -9.59
N ILE A 56 -10.61 0.66 -8.40
CA ILE A 56 -10.33 2.04 -7.99
C ILE A 56 -8.89 2.10 -7.52
N ALA A 57 -8.01 2.72 -8.28
CA ALA A 57 -6.63 3.00 -7.87
C ALA A 57 -6.53 4.46 -7.42
N VAL A 58 -5.84 4.73 -6.31
CA VAL A 58 -5.70 6.08 -5.76
C VAL A 58 -4.24 6.45 -5.58
N ASP A 59 -3.87 7.66 -5.99
CA ASP A 59 -2.66 8.30 -5.49
C ASP A 59 -2.90 8.68 -4.03
N GLN A 60 -2.22 8.04 -3.11
CA GLN A 60 -2.40 8.31 -1.69
C GLN A 60 -1.84 9.70 -1.30
N ARG A 61 -2.23 10.22 -0.13
CA ARG A 61 -1.80 11.51 0.39
C ARG A 61 -0.29 11.72 0.24
N GLY A 62 0.11 12.79 -0.43
CA GLY A 62 1.53 13.15 -0.64
C GLY A 62 2.18 12.50 -1.86
N CYS A 63 1.50 11.59 -2.55
CA CYS A 63 2.03 10.81 -3.66
C CYS A 63 1.33 11.18 -4.98
N GLY A 64 1.95 10.80 -6.09
CA GLY A 64 1.40 10.99 -7.43
C GLY A 64 0.86 12.41 -7.64
N ALA A 65 -0.36 12.56 -8.15
CA ALA A 65 -1.01 13.85 -8.37
C ALA A 65 -1.99 14.25 -7.25
N SER A 66 -2.04 13.51 -6.14
CA SER A 66 -2.82 13.91 -4.96
C SER A 66 -2.12 15.00 -4.16
N ASP A 67 -2.87 15.73 -3.32
CA ASP A 67 -2.33 16.81 -2.50
C ASP A 67 -1.30 16.32 -1.48
N ALA A 68 -0.29 17.16 -1.21
CA ALA A 68 0.81 16.90 -0.29
C ALA A 68 0.86 17.98 0.80
N PRO A 69 0.06 17.87 1.87
CA PRO A 69 0.05 18.87 2.93
C PRO A 69 1.39 18.94 3.65
N VAL A 70 1.80 20.17 3.99
CA VAL A 70 3.07 20.42 4.69
C VAL A 70 2.96 20.01 6.15
N GLY A 71 3.98 19.29 6.66
CA GLY A 71 4.10 18.90 8.06
C GLY A 71 3.74 17.44 8.31
N ARG A 72 4.57 16.77 9.12
CA ARG A 72 4.45 15.34 9.42
C ARG A 72 3.14 14.94 10.11
N GLN A 73 2.51 15.87 10.83
CA GLN A 73 1.24 15.64 11.55
C GLN A 73 0.07 15.28 10.62
N HIS A 74 0.20 15.57 9.33
CA HIS A 74 -0.82 15.23 8.33
C HIS A 74 -0.70 13.78 7.83
N TYR A 75 0.36 13.04 8.21
CA TYR A 75 0.67 11.71 7.67
C TYR A 75 0.54 10.57 8.69
N HIS A 76 -0.12 10.83 9.84
CA HIS A 76 -0.45 9.77 10.79
C HIS A 76 -1.37 8.72 10.16
N ILE A 77 -1.21 7.46 10.56
CA ILE A 77 -1.94 6.32 9.98
C ILE A 77 -3.46 6.50 10.02
N GLU A 78 -3.98 7.13 11.06
CA GLU A 78 -5.40 7.43 11.18
C GLU A 78 -5.91 8.36 10.06
N ARG A 79 -5.07 9.31 9.60
CA ARG A 79 -5.37 10.19 8.46
C ARG A 79 -5.37 9.40 7.16
N LEU A 80 -4.36 8.54 6.96
CA LEU A 80 -4.22 7.73 5.75
C LEU A 80 -5.39 6.74 5.60
N VAL A 81 -5.79 6.11 6.71
CA VAL A 81 -6.99 5.27 6.78
C VAL A 81 -8.27 6.09 6.53
N GLY A 82 -8.32 7.32 7.08
CA GLY A 82 -9.39 8.28 6.82
C GLY A 82 -9.54 8.62 5.35
N ASP A 83 -8.41 8.83 4.66
CA ASP A 83 -8.38 9.13 3.21
C ASP A 83 -8.95 7.99 2.38
N ALA A 84 -8.50 6.75 2.62
CA ALA A 84 -9.01 5.60 1.89
C ALA A 84 -10.54 5.46 2.03
N ALA A 85 -11.06 5.61 3.25
CA ALA A 85 -12.50 5.60 3.49
C ALA A 85 -13.21 6.82 2.89
N GLY A 86 -12.58 7.99 2.96
CA GLY A 86 -13.12 9.24 2.42
C GLY A 86 -13.21 9.24 0.90
N VAL A 87 -12.21 8.70 0.21
CA VAL A 87 -12.21 8.50 -1.25
C VAL A 87 -13.37 7.60 -1.66
N LEU A 88 -13.56 6.44 -1.01
CA LEU A 88 -14.69 5.55 -1.29
C LEU A 88 -16.03 6.28 -1.09
N LYS A 89 -16.19 7.00 0.01
CA LYS A 89 -17.40 7.79 0.29
C LYS A 89 -17.64 8.87 -0.77
N ALA A 90 -16.60 9.62 -1.18
CA ALA A 90 -16.70 10.66 -2.19
C ALA A 90 -17.08 10.11 -3.57
N LEU A 91 -16.69 8.84 -3.85
CA LEU A 91 -17.07 8.11 -5.06
C LEU A 91 -18.48 7.49 -4.99
N GLY A 92 -19.19 7.65 -3.86
CA GLY A 92 -20.52 7.06 -3.65
C GLY A 92 -20.51 5.56 -3.40
N VAL A 93 -19.36 4.96 -3.09
CA VAL A 93 -19.24 3.54 -2.74
C VAL A 93 -19.79 3.34 -1.32
N ARG A 94 -20.81 2.49 -1.20
CA ARG A 94 -21.49 2.20 0.07
C ARG A 94 -21.34 0.76 0.54
N GLU A 95 -21.13 -0.15 -0.42
CA GLU A 95 -20.93 -1.57 -0.17
C GLU A 95 -19.52 -1.84 0.37
N PRO A 96 -19.33 -2.88 1.19
CA PRO A 96 -18.02 -3.32 1.60
C PRO A 96 -17.15 -3.67 0.37
N VAL A 97 -15.89 -3.21 0.38
CA VAL A 97 -14.97 -3.34 -0.75
C VAL A 97 -13.88 -4.37 -0.48
N HIS A 98 -13.32 -4.93 -1.54
CA HIS A 98 -12.03 -5.61 -1.48
C HIS A 98 -10.91 -4.56 -1.45
N LEU A 99 -9.87 -4.80 -0.66
CA LEU A 99 -8.67 -3.98 -0.62
C LEU A 99 -7.49 -4.75 -1.17
N MET A 100 -6.67 -4.10 -1.98
CA MET A 100 -5.31 -4.57 -2.28
C MET A 100 -4.34 -3.48 -1.88
N GLY A 101 -3.39 -3.81 -1.03
CA GLY A 101 -2.38 -2.88 -0.57
C GLY A 101 -0.98 -3.44 -0.73
N HIS A 102 -0.03 -2.60 -1.15
CA HIS A 102 1.39 -2.91 -1.22
C HIS A 102 2.18 -1.96 -0.33
N ASP A 103 3.16 -2.48 0.41
CA ASP A 103 4.04 -1.70 1.31
C ASP A 103 3.20 -0.84 2.29
N TRP A 104 3.35 0.48 2.33
CA TRP A 104 2.50 1.36 3.13
C TRP A 104 1.02 1.24 2.79
N GLY A 105 0.67 0.95 1.54
CA GLY A 105 -0.71 0.67 1.16
C GLY A 105 -1.28 -0.57 1.84
N ALA A 106 -0.44 -1.60 2.09
CA ALA A 106 -0.84 -2.76 2.88
C ALA A 106 -1.03 -2.40 4.35
N VAL A 107 -0.17 -1.54 4.92
CA VAL A 107 -0.37 -1.01 6.29
C VAL A 107 -1.72 -0.29 6.40
N VAL A 108 -2.05 0.57 5.43
CA VAL A 108 -3.34 1.27 5.40
C VAL A 108 -4.50 0.28 5.27
N ALA A 109 -4.39 -0.72 4.38
CA ALA A 109 -5.41 -1.74 4.19
C ALA A 109 -5.66 -2.56 5.48
N TRP A 110 -4.60 -3.03 6.14
CA TRP A 110 -4.70 -3.68 7.45
C TRP A 110 -5.40 -2.81 8.47
N CYS A 111 -4.94 -1.55 8.63
CA CYS A 111 -5.50 -0.64 9.62
C CYS A 111 -6.97 -0.30 9.33
N LEU A 112 -7.36 -0.16 8.04
CA LEU A 112 -8.75 0.05 7.65
C LEU A 112 -9.60 -1.17 7.97
N ALA A 113 -9.15 -2.38 7.63
CA ALA A 113 -9.84 -3.64 7.93
C ALA A 113 -10.02 -3.87 9.44
N ILE A 114 -9.01 -3.53 10.24
CA ILE A 114 -9.06 -3.67 11.71
C ILE A 114 -10.00 -2.63 12.35
N THR A 115 -9.93 -1.37 11.89
CA THR A 115 -10.66 -0.27 12.55
C THR A 115 -12.06 -0.03 12.01
N ARG A 116 -12.33 -0.45 10.76
CA ARG A 116 -13.61 -0.26 10.06
C ARG A 116 -14.04 -1.52 9.30
N PRO A 117 -14.12 -2.69 9.96
CA PRO A 117 -14.36 -3.98 9.28
C PRO A 117 -15.63 -3.99 8.43
N ALA A 118 -16.67 -3.25 8.81
CA ALA A 118 -17.92 -3.14 8.04
C ALA A 118 -17.73 -2.51 6.63
N MET A 119 -16.62 -1.81 6.37
CA MET A 119 -16.32 -1.24 5.06
C MET A 119 -15.51 -2.20 4.17
N VAL A 120 -15.00 -3.31 4.70
CA VAL A 120 -14.03 -4.17 4.03
C VAL A 120 -14.55 -5.58 3.91
N ARG A 121 -14.62 -6.09 2.70
CA ARG A 121 -15.02 -7.48 2.40
C ARG A 121 -13.87 -8.44 2.57
N SER A 122 -12.72 -8.12 2.01
CA SER A 122 -11.47 -8.87 2.18
C SER A 122 -10.26 -8.00 1.85
N VAL A 123 -9.07 -8.47 2.21
CA VAL A 123 -7.80 -7.80 1.94
C VAL A 123 -6.85 -8.74 1.19
N VAL A 124 -6.12 -8.21 0.22
CA VAL A 124 -4.87 -8.78 -0.30
C VAL A 124 -3.74 -7.86 0.18
N ALA A 125 -2.99 -8.32 1.17
CA ALA A 125 -1.87 -7.60 1.75
C ALA A 125 -0.55 -8.05 1.11
N ILE A 126 0.10 -7.14 0.37
CA ILE A 126 1.30 -7.45 -0.41
C ILE A 126 2.52 -6.89 0.32
N SER A 127 3.49 -7.75 0.59
CA SER A 127 4.78 -7.54 1.24
C SER A 127 4.72 -7.22 2.74
N VAL A 128 3.68 -6.54 3.25
CA VAL A 128 3.57 -6.15 4.66
C VAL A 128 2.46 -6.94 5.36
N GLY A 129 2.82 -7.64 6.42
CA GLY A 129 1.90 -8.38 7.29
C GLY A 129 1.18 -7.50 8.31
N HIS A 130 0.48 -8.16 9.23
CA HIS A 130 -0.25 -7.49 10.31
C HIS A 130 0.67 -6.53 11.10
N PRO A 131 0.25 -5.27 11.35
CA PRO A 131 1.13 -4.26 11.96
C PRO A 131 1.74 -4.65 13.31
N THR A 132 1.05 -5.48 14.11
CA THR A 132 1.61 -6.02 15.36
C THR A 132 2.73 -7.04 15.08
N GLU A 133 2.59 -7.91 14.09
CA GLU A 133 3.63 -8.88 13.75
C GLU A 133 4.85 -8.19 13.11
N TYR A 134 4.64 -7.11 12.36
CA TYR A 134 5.72 -6.24 11.90
C TYR A 134 6.48 -5.62 13.10
N ALA A 135 5.78 -5.09 14.10
CA ALA A 135 6.39 -4.51 15.30
C ALA A 135 7.19 -5.54 16.11
N LEU A 136 6.71 -6.79 16.16
CA LEU A 136 7.31 -7.91 16.87
C LEU A 136 8.35 -8.69 16.05
N ALA A 137 8.55 -8.32 14.80
CA ALA A 137 9.48 -9.00 13.91
C ALA A 137 10.92 -8.95 14.45
N GLY A 138 11.67 -10.02 14.17
CA GLY A 138 12.97 -10.27 14.75
C GLY A 138 14.09 -9.38 14.21
N PHE A 139 15.33 -9.81 14.47
CA PHE A 139 16.55 -9.06 14.10
C PHE A 139 16.64 -8.79 12.61
N GLU A 140 16.21 -9.72 11.76
CA GLU A 140 16.27 -9.53 10.31
C GLU A 140 15.44 -8.33 9.85
N GLN A 141 14.19 -8.21 10.32
CA GLN A 141 13.34 -7.06 10.00
C GLN A 141 13.95 -5.76 10.51
N ARG A 142 14.49 -5.76 11.72
CA ARG A 142 15.15 -4.56 12.28
C ARG A 142 16.34 -4.15 11.43
N ARG A 143 17.16 -5.10 10.98
CA ARG A 143 18.31 -4.83 10.11
C ARG A 143 17.87 -4.27 8.76
N LYS A 144 16.86 -4.88 8.12
CA LYS A 144 16.29 -4.40 6.86
C LYS A 144 15.67 -3.01 7.00
N GLY A 145 15.05 -2.69 8.14
CA GLY A 145 14.39 -1.42 8.41
C GLY A 145 15.30 -0.28 8.91
N LEU A 146 16.62 -0.48 9.08
CA LEU A 146 17.53 0.54 9.63
C LEU A 146 17.51 1.87 8.88
N TYR A 147 17.27 1.86 7.57
CA TYR A 147 17.18 3.07 6.76
C TYR A 147 16.08 4.03 7.26
N THR A 148 15.00 3.49 7.86
CA THR A 148 13.88 4.29 8.37
C THR A 148 14.31 5.20 9.53
N ILE A 149 15.36 4.84 10.27
CA ILE A 149 15.94 5.67 11.34
C ILE A 149 16.62 6.89 10.72
N GLY A 150 17.42 6.70 9.66
CA GLY A 150 18.04 7.79 8.93
C GLY A 150 17.02 8.78 8.35
N TRP A 151 15.87 8.28 7.94
CA TRP A 151 14.80 9.10 7.37
C TRP A 151 14.05 9.97 8.40
N GLN A 152 14.24 9.73 9.69
CA GLN A 152 13.67 10.60 10.74
C GLN A 152 14.28 12.01 10.76
N PHE A 153 15.50 12.19 10.25
CA PHE A 153 16.19 13.47 10.25
C PHE A 153 15.74 14.35 9.09
N ALA A 154 14.69 15.16 9.34
CA ALA A 154 14.11 16.05 8.33
C ALA A 154 15.16 17.02 7.75
N GLY A 155 15.11 17.23 6.44
CA GLY A 155 16.08 18.02 5.69
C GLY A 155 17.40 17.28 5.41
N LEU A 156 17.94 16.55 6.37
CA LEU A 156 19.16 15.76 6.19
C LEU A 156 18.90 14.52 5.31
N ALA A 157 17.80 13.82 5.56
CA ALA A 157 17.39 12.66 4.78
C ALA A 157 17.14 13.05 3.32
N GLU A 158 16.40 14.13 3.08
CA GLU A 158 16.14 14.64 1.73
C GLU A 158 17.46 15.00 1.01
N ARG A 159 18.33 15.78 1.65
CA ARG A 159 19.64 16.13 1.08
C ARG A 159 20.49 14.91 0.79
N TRP A 160 20.47 13.93 1.68
CA TRP A 160 21.25 12.70 1.50
C TRP A 160 20.70 11.86 0.33
N LEU A 161 19.39 11.66 0.24
CA LEU A 161 18.74 10.86 -0.81
C LEU A 161 18.90 11.51 -2.20
N THR A 162 18.82 12.84 -2.29
CA THR A 162 18.92 13.58 -3.55
C THR A 162 20.36 13.83 -4.00
N ALA A 163 21.36 13.61 -3.12
CA ALA A 163 22.76 13.87 -3.44
C ALA A 163 23.24 13.04 -4.65
N GLY A 164 24.12 13.66 -5.48
CA GLY A 164 24.65 13.01 -6.67
C GLY A 164 23.57 12.74 -7.72
N ASN A 165 22.66 13.69 -7.92
CA ASN A 165 21.54 13.54 -8.85
C ASN A 165 20.71 12.27 -8.55
N TRP A 166 20.26 12.12 -7.29
CA TRP A 166 19.46 10.99 -6.81
C TRP A 166 20.20 9.64 -6.77
N ALA A 167 21.52 9.61 -6.88
CA ALA A 167 22.28 8.36 -6.93
C ALA A 167 22.01 7.45 -5.72
N ARG A 168 21.85 8.04 -4.52
CA ARG A 168 21.56 7.26 -3.31
C ARG A 168 20.13 6.71 -3.30
N MET A 169 19.16 7.48 -3.78
CA MET A 169 17.79 6.99 -3.93
C MET A 169 17.73 5.87 -4.97
N ARG A 170 18.42 6.01 -6.11
CA ARG A 170 18.56 4.96 -7.13
C ARG A 170 19.19 3.68 -6.56
N HIS A 171 20.21 3.82 -5.73
CA HIS A 171 20.84 2.68 -5.07
C HIS A 171 19.87 1.98 -4.10
N TRP A 172 19.04 2.73 -3.37
CA TRP A 172 18.01 2.16 -2.51
C TRP A 172 16.92 1.47 -3.34
N LEU A 173 16.55 2.05 -4.48
CA LEU A 173 15.58 1.50 -5.44
C LEU A 173 16.17 0.46 -6.41
N ARG A 174 17.37 -0.05 -6.20
CA ARG A 174 18.08 -0.90 -7.18
C ARG A 174 17.34 -2.16 -7.64
N GLN A 175 16.36 -2.62 -6.87
CA GLN A 175 15.49 -3.75 -7.22
C GLN A 175 14.10 -3.30 -7.70
N HIS A 176 13.81 -2.01 -7.71
CA HIS A 176 12.57 -1.51 -8.28
C HIS A 176 12.63 -1.60 -9.81
N PRO A 177 11.60 -2.20 -10.48
CA PRO A 177 11.60 -2.34 -11.94
C PRO A 177 11.67 -1.02 -12.71
N ASP A 178 11.12 0.08 -12.13
CA ASP A 178 11.12 1.42 -12.74
C ASP A 178 11.50 2.52 -11.73
N PRO A 179 12.79 2.59 -11.31
CA PRO A 179 13.24 3.58 -10.33
C PRO A 179 13.19 5.02 -10.86
N ASP A 180 13.25 5.20 -12.18
CA ASP A 180 13.25 6.55 -12.79
C ASP A 180 11.88 7.20 -12.70
N SER A 181 10.81 6.46 -12.87
CA SER A 181 9.44 6.96 -12.66
C SER A 181 9.22 7.40 -11.21
N CYS A 182 9.68 6.60 -10.25
CA CYS A 182 9.62 6.96 -8.83
C CYS A 182 10.37 8.27 -8.55
N ILE A 183 11.60 8.40 -9.06
CA ILE A 183 12.42 9.59 -8.87
C ILE A 183 11.77 10.81 -9.54
N HIS A 184 11.21 10.64 -10.73
CA HIS A 184 10.48 11.73 -11.40
C HIS A 184 9.34 12.27 -10.53
N ASP A 185 8.55 11.39 -9.93
CA ASP A 185 7.47 11.77 -9.03
C ASP A 185 7.98 12.41 -7.74
N LEU A 186 9.01 11.85 -7.11
CA LEU A 186 9.61 12.36 -5.88
C LEU A 186 10.33 13.70 -6.08
N ALA A 187 10.85 13.98 -7.27
CA ALA A 187 11.56 15.24 -7.58
C ALA A 187 10.64 16.44 -7.64
N ARG A 188 9.32 16.24 -7.77
CA ARG A 188 8.36 17.34 -7.71
C ARG A 188 8.35 17.98 -6.31
N PRO A 189 8.11 19.30 -6.22
CA PRO A 189 8.20 20.03 -4.95
C PRO A 189 7.40 19.36 -3.81
N GLY A 190 8.07 19.09 -2.69
CA GLY A 190 7.48 18.55 -1.47
C GLY A 190 7.20 17.03 -1.47
N ARG A 191 7.30 16.32 -2.61
CA ARG A 191 6.88 14.91 -2.72
C ARG A 191 7.79 13.96 -1.93
N LEU A 192 9.12 14.13 -2.03
CA LEU A 192 10.03 13.33 -1.21
C LEU A 192 9.77 13.54 0.28
N THR A 193 9.62 14.78 0.72
CA THR A 193 9.33 15.08 2.14
C THR A 193 7.99 14.48 2.58
N ALA A 194 6.96 14.56 1.73
CA ALA A 194 5.66 13.95 1.98
C ALA A 194 5.78 12.43 2.17
N GLY A 195 6.47 11.74 1.27
CA GLY A 195 6.72 10.30 1.39
C GLY A 195 7.50 9.93 2.66
N LEU A 196 8.58 10.68 2.99
CA LEU A 196 9.33 10.47 4.23
C LEU A 196 8.51 10.75 5.49
N ASN A 197 7.53 11.64 5.40
CA ASN A 197 6.65 11.95 6.54
C ASN A 197 5.73 10.78 6.91
N TRP A 198 5.45 9.82 6.02
CA TRP A 198 4.76 8.59 6.39
C TRP A 198 5.55 7.81 7.43
N TYR A 199 6.88 7.72 7.26
CA TYR A 199 7.77 7.08 8.25
C TYR A 199 7.91 7.91 9.51
N ARG A 200 8.09 9.24 9.39
CA ARG A 200 8.30 10.16 10.53
C ARG A 200 7.09 10.26 11.45
N ALA A 201 5.88 10.26 10.88
CA ALA A 201 4.66 10.33 11.64
C ALA A 201 4.33 9.02 12.37
N ASN A 202 4.75 7.88 11.84
CA ASN A 202 4.25 6.58 12.26
C ASN A 202 5.28 5.65 12.90
N LEU A 203 6.58 6.00 12.91
CA LEU A 203 7.62 5.10 13.44
C LEU A 203 7.30 4.59 14.84
N ARG A 204 6.89 5.49 15.74
CA ARG A 204 6.55 5.11 17.11
C ARG A 204 5.34 4.18 17.18
N SER A 205 4.29 4.47 16.42
CA SER A 205 3.08 3.64 16.40
C SER A 205 3.35 2.29 15.74
N MET A 206 4.16 2.24 14.70
CA MET A 206 4.55 0.99 14.04
C MET A 206 5.39 0.07 14.94
N LEU A 207 6.22 0.63 15.83
CA LEU A 207 7.10 -0.16 16.70
C LEU A 207 6.49 -0.51 18.07
N LEU A 208 5.57 0.29 18.58
CA LEU A 208 5.09 0.20 19.95
C LEU A 208 3.60 -0.09 20.09
N ARG A 209 2.81 0.16 19.04
CA ARG A 209 1.36 -0.04 19.10
C ARG A 209 1.00 -1.50 18.82
N THR A 210 0.24 -2.09 19.71
CA THR A 210 -0.42 -3.37 19.46
C THR A 210 -1.78 -3.12 18.82
N TRP A 211 -2.01 -3.76 17.68
CA TRP A 211 -3.28 -3.68 16.96
C TRP A 211 -4.16 -4.89 17.32
N PRO A 212 -5.50 -4.72 17.36
CA PRO A 212 -6.43 -5.84 17.54
C PRO A 212 -6.30 -6.90 16.45
N GLN A 213 -6.87 -8.07 16.69
CA GLN A 213 -7.03 -9.08 15.64
C GLN A 213 -7.89 -8.52 14.49
N CYS A 214 -7.54 -8.95 13.26
CA CYS A 214 -8.32 -8.59 12.08
C CYS A 214 -9.51 -9.57 11.94
N ALA A 215 -10.71 -9.03 11.89
CA ALA A 215 -11.95 -9.78 11.72
C ALA A 215 -12.42 -9.84 10.24
N VAL A 216 -11.57 -9.45 9.32
CA VAL A 216 -11.81 -9.47 7.87
C VAL A 216 -10.91 -10.52 7.24
N PRO A 217 -11.38 -11.33 6.26
CA PRO A 217 -10.54 -12.30 5.55
C PRO A 217 -9.35 -11.64 4.86
N VAL A 218 -8.14 -12.21 4.99
CA VAL A 218 -6.92 -11.65 4.40
C VAL A 218 -6.10 -12.73 3.70
N LEU A 219 -5.67 -12.44 2.46
CA LEU A 219 -4.58 -13.11 1.77
C LEU A 219 -3.31 -12.27 1.93
N GLY A 220 -2.29 -12.81 2.57
CA GLY A 220 -0.95 -12.24 2.59
C GLY A 220 -0.11 -12.78 1.45
N THR A 221 0.63 -11.91 0.75
CA THR A 221 1.59 -12.32 -0.28
C THR A 221 2.96 -11.71 0.00
N TRP A 222 4.03 -12.47 -0.21
CA TRP A 222 5.39 -12.01 0.05
C TRP A 222 6.37 -12.60 -0.97
N GLY A 223 7.28 -11.78 -1.47
CA GLY A 223 8.29 -12.20 -2.45
C GLY A 223 9.52 -12.79 -1.78
N SER A 224 9.97 -13.97 -2.24
CA SER A 224 11.08 -14.70 -1.61
C SER A 224 12.41 -13.95 -1.61
N GLU A 225 12.56 -12.96 -2.49
CA GLU A 225 13.75 -12.12 -2.62
C GLU A 225 13.52 -10.68 -2.09
N ASP A 226 12.46 -10.46 -1.29
CA ASP A 226 12.19 -9.16 -0.69
C ASP A 226 13.34 -8.74 0.24
N HIS A 227 14.04 -7.68 -0.14
CA HIS A 227 15.16 -7.14 0.63
C HIS A 227 14.75 -6.02 1.61
N CYS A 228 13.52 -5.51 1.50
CA CYS A 228 12.98 -4.45 2.37
C CYS A 228 12.37 -5.05 3.64
N LEU A 229 11.71 -6.20 3.50
CA LEU A 229 10.91 -6.81 4.57
C LEU A 229 11.32 -8.27 4.79
N ALA A 230 11.23 -8.72 6.03
CA ALA A 230 11.45 -10.12 6.39
C ALA A 230 10.15 -10.91 6.24
N GLU A 231 10.25 -12.17 5.83
CA GLU A 231 9.10 -13.06 5.65
C GLU A 231 8.30 -13.29 6.93
N ASP A 232 8.97 -13.39 8.06
CA ASP A 232 8.37 -13.81 9.33
C ASP A 232 7.24 -12.89 9.79
N GLN A 233 7.29 -11.59 9.50
CA GLN A 233 6.21 -10.65 9.83
C GLN A 233 4.93 -10.94 9.02
N MET A 234 5.07 -11.42 7.77
CA MET A 234 3.93 -11.82 6.95
C MET A 234 3.41 -13.20 7.38
N ALA A 235 4.28 -14.20 7.45
CA ALA A 235 3.91 -15.58 7.78
C ALA A 235 3.23 -15.69 9.16
N ARG A 236 3.67 -14.89 10.14
CA ARG A 236 3.07 -14.86 11.49
C ARG A 236 1.74 -14.13 11.56
N SER A 237 1.35 -13.38 10.52
CA SER A 237 0.12 -12.58 10.54
C SER A 237 -1.13 -13.42 10.82
N GLY A 238 -1.14 -14.69 10.45
CA GLY A 238 -2.21 -15.63 10.78
C GLY A 238 -2.55 -15.72 12.28
N ARG A 239 -1.58 -15.43 13.17
CA ARG A 239 -1.79 -15.39 14.63
C ARG A 239 -2.66 -14.21 15.09
N ARG A 240 -2.85 -13.23 14.23
CA ARG A 240 -3.61 -12.00 14.48
C ARG A 240 -4.93 -11.96 13.74
N MET A 241 -5.40 -13.12 13.29
CA MET A 241 -6.64 -13.22 12.54
C MET A 241 -7.76 -13.79 13.42
N ALA A 242 -8.93 -13.16 13.31
CA ALA A 242 -10.21 -13.67 13.80
C ALA A 242 -11.13 -14.07 12.62
N ALA A 243 -10.60 -14.09 11.41
CA ALA A 243 -11.25 -14.42 10.14
C ALA A 243 -10.31 -15.29 9.29
N PRO A 244 -10.76 -15.83 8.16
CA PRO A 244 -9.92 -16.63 7.26
C PRO A 244 -8.61 -15.93 6.88
N TRP A 245 -7.52 -16.70 6.89
CA TRP A 245 -6.18 -16.29 6.53
C TRP A 245 -5.58 -17.27 5.52
N ALA A 246 -5.05 -16.74 4.44
CA ALA A 246 -4.18 -17.47 3.52
C ALA A 246 -2.86 -16.74 3.36
N TYR A 247 -1.80 -17.49 3.07
CA TYR A 247 -0.48 -16.94 2.82
C TYR A 247 0.13 -17.58 1.58
N GLU A 248 0.61 -16.75 0.67
CA GLU A 248 1.28 -17.18 -0.55
C GLU A 248 2.66 -16.57 -0.64
N ARG A 249 3.69 -17.42 -0.64
CA ARG A 249 5.09 -17.06 -0.92
C ARG A 249 5.32 -17.09 -2.42
N VAL A 250 5.73 -15.96 -2.98
CA VAL A 250 5.99 -15.81 -4.42
C VAL A 250 7.49 -16.01 -4.67
N GLU A 251 7.85 -17.18 -5.18
CA GLU A 251 9.24 -17.54 -5.43
C GLU A 251 9.85 -16.69 -6.56
N GLY A 252 11.12 -16.30 -6.38
CA GLY A 252 11.91 -15.55 -7.36
C GLY A 252 11.44 -14.11 -7.58
N ALA A 253 10.61 -13.58 -6.69
CA ALA A 253 10.13 -12.20 -6.77
C ALA A 253 10.60 -11.39 -5.56
N GLY A 254 10.86 -10.11 -5.78
CA GLY A 254 11.31 -9.15 -4.78
C GLY A 254 10.16 -8.45 -4.07
N HIS A 255 10.43 -7.20 -3.67
CA HIS A 255 9.49 -6.39 -2.91
C HIS A 255 8.29 -5.91 -3.75
N TRP A 256 8.51 -5.55 -5.02
CA TRP A 256 7.51 -4.92 -5.89
C TRP A 256 6.69 -5.95 -6.68
N LEU A 257 6.06 -6.89 -5.98
CA LEU A 257 5.26 -7.96 -6.58
C LEU A 257 4.25 -7.49 -7.64
N PRO A 258 3.54 -6.34 -7.49
CA PRO A 258 2.62 -5.87 -8.53
C PRO A 258 3.28 -5.50 -9.85
N LEU A 259 4.58 -5.13 -9.83
CA LEU A 259 5.38 -4.82 -11.02
C LEU A 259 6.10 -6.05 -11.56
N GLU A 260 6.60 -6.91 -10.66
CA GLU A 260 7.42 -8.06 -11.02
C GLU A 260 6.60 -9.26 -11.47
N GLN A 261 5.41 -9.47 -10.87
CA GLN A 261 4.55 -10.63 -11.10
C GLN A 261 3.06 -10.22 -11.24
N PRO A 262 2.71 -9.25 -12.11
CA PRO A 262 1.37 -8.68 -12.16
C PRO A 262 0.27 -9.71 -12.48
N GLU A 263 0.57 -10.69 -13.36
CA GLU A 263 -0.36 -11.78 -13.71
C GLU A 263 -0.67 -12.65 -12.50
N ARG A 264 0.37 -13.05 -11.76
CA ARG A 264 0.23 -13.91 -10.59
C ARG A 264 -0.53 -13.19 -9.48
N ILE A 265 -0.20 -11.92 -9.22
CA ILE A 265 -0.86 -11.12 -8.19
C ILE A 265 -2.34 -10.88 -8.54
N ALA A 266 -2.66 -10.55 -9.79
CA ALA A 266 -4.05 -10.39 -10.20
C ALA A 266 -4.85 -11.70 -10.08
N ARG A 267 -4.28 -12.84 -10.49
CA ARG A 267 -4.90 -14.15 -10.37
C ARG A 267 -5.17 -14.51 -8.91
N LEU A 268 -4.16 -14.44 -8.04
CA LEU A 268 -4.30 -14.72 -6.61
C LEU A 268 -5.39 -13.84 -5.97
N ALA A 269 -5.44 -12.56 -6.33
CA ALA A 269 -6.44 -11.64 -5.83
C ALA A 269 -7.86 -12.05 -6.29
N THR A 270 -8.05 -12.37 -7.57
CA THR A 270 -9.37 -12.73 -8.11
C THR A 270 -9.87 -14.08 -7.57
N GLU A 271 -8.98 -15.05 -7.41
CA GLU A 271 -9.27 -16.32 -6.74
C GLU A 271 -9.74 -16.06 -5.31
N TRP A 272 -8.97 -15.30 -4.54
CA TRP A 272 -9.30 -14.93 -3.16
C TRP A 272 -10.65 -14.21 -3.04
N PHE A 273 -10.92 -13.24 -3.91
CA PHE A 273 -12.19 -12.49 -3.88
C PHE A 273 -13.40 -13.38 -4.19
N SER A 274 -13.23 -14.42 -5.01
CA SER A 274 -14.31 -15.37 -5.32
C SER A 274 -14.59 -16.38 -4.20
N GLU A 275 -13.57 -16.70 -3.39
CA GLU A 275 -13.68 -17.64 -2.27
C GLU A 275 -14.32 -17.02 -1.02
N VAL A 276 -14.20 -15.69 -0.86
CA VAL A 276 -14.78 -14.98 0.29
C VAL A 276 -16.27 -14.83 0.08
N PRO A 277 -17.13 -15.51 0.91
CA PRO A 277 -18.56 -15.43 0.75
C PRO A 277 -19.06 -13.99 0.81
N GLY A 278 -19.99 -13.62 -0.06
CA GLY A 278 -20.75 -12.39 0.08
C GLY A 278 -21.42 -12.41 1.45
N LEU A 279 -21.31 -11.34 2.21
CA LEU A 279 -22.21 -11.12 3.35
C LEU A 279 -23.61 -11.04 2.74
N SER A 280 -24.34 -12.16 2.83
CA SER A 280 -25.77 -12.25 2.47
C SER A 280 -26.60 -11.44 3.46
#